data_0782dbf724f0fdf46f4e5590267f95ca
#
_entry.id   0782dbf724f0fdf46f4e5590267f95ca
#
_cell.length_a   1.000
_cell.length_b   1.000
_cell.length_c   1.000
_cell.angle_alpha   90.00
_cell.angle_beta   90.00
_cell.angle_gamma   90.00
#
_symmetry.space_group_name_H-M   'P 1'
#
loop_
_entity.id
_entity.type
_entity.pdbx_description
1 polymer ?
#
loop_
_entity_poly.entity_id
_entity_poly.type
_entity_poly.pdbx_seq_one_letter_code
_entity_poly.pdbx_strand_id
1 'polypeptide(L)'
;FDPTVGTFYIANNKQKLYVFHTDERITDTIQIKGGEFVANYPNQLIYLPEQHQLLSYNLNENLYSFFDPVSQSWKGTQAAVQEHDYWNNTLVYNPANSSLISFGGYGHYHYNNKLLICYPYENAPQRHLNLTNIHPRYSSSSVIVDSTLYIFGGRGCPSGRQELSPRNYYDLYAVNLLTQQANKLWELTEVPDGGNFQPSENMIYDPEKKCFYFFSTQQGGTLMKIDTQTPHFELMSLPIGVKLESQYMYTNLYYSPKQKKLYTVIHQAEVSGKADIDIYELNFPPIPVSSFKQPDVVAGNASQNNQSSIWLYIIAGILVITGMGVFYYRKKKAEINRIKTATEDNKQTETNSFQPEAANDSLTNDISEIKIEMPIHTETTTFHNYDFSKECVCFFGGFRVIDKEGNDITSSFTPTLKSLLILLVLYTGRDPKGIIGHKLIQLLWYDKTDESAKNNRNVYMSKLRGLLEKVGDIKILNQNGFWSIQFEEGTICDYLEA
;
A
#
# COMPACT_ATOMS: atom_id res chain seq x y z
N PHE A 1 9.47 2.57 -23.07
CA PHE A 1 10.92 2.54 -23.26
C PHE A 1 11.28 1.75 -24.51
N ASP A 2 12.12 2.31 -25.36
CA ASP A 2 12.71 1.61 -26.50
C ASP A 2 14.09 1.05 -26.08
N PRO A 3 14.21 -0.25 -25.90
CA PRO A 3 15.46 -0.88 -25.46
C PRO A 3 16.57 -0.86 -26.51
N THR A 4 16.23 -0.65 -27.78
CA THR A 4 17.20 -0.72 -28.90
C THR A 4 18.06 0.54 -28.98
N VAL A 5 17.50 1.69 -28.63
CA VAL A 5 18.19 3.00 -28.67
C VAL A 5 18.32 3.64 -27.30
N GLY A 6 17.66 3.12 -26.26
CA GLY A 6 17.70 3.68 -24.91
C GLY A 6 16.87 4.96 -24.78
N THR A 7 15.66 4.97 -25.32
CA THR A 7 14.81 6.16 -25.35
C THR A 7 13.53 5.94 -24.55
N PHE A 8 13.19 6.88 -23.68
CA PHE A 8 11.91 6.89 -22.97
C PHE A 8 10.89 7.79 -23.67
N TYR A 9 9.67 7.29 -23.74
CA TYR A 9 8.52 8.03 -24.22
C TYR A 9 7.56 8.27 -23.07
N ILE A 10 7.27 9.54 -22.79
CA ILE A 10 6.42 9.97 -21.68
C ILE A 10 5.27 10.79 -22.26
N ALA A 11 4.09 10.20 -22.27
CA ALA A 11 2.88 10.86 -22.75
C ALA A 11 2.11 11.50 -21.60
N ASN A 12 1.51 12.65 -21.85
CA ASN A 12 0.59 13.27 -20.92
C ASN A 12 -0.77 13.56 -21.56
N ASN A 13 -1.78 13.82 -20.74
CA ASN A 13 -3.14 14.14 -21.16
C ASN A 13 -3.28 15.51 -21.84
N LYS A 14 -2.21 16.31 -21.94
CA LYS A 14 -2.17 17.63 -22.58
C LYS A 14 -1.65 17.57 -24.02
N GLN A 15 -1.78 16.43 -24.66
CA GLN A 15 -1.38 16.20 -26.04
C GLN A 15 0.12 16.45 -26.29
N LYS A 16 0.96 16.10 -25.32
CA LYS A 16 2.43 16.14 -25.46
C LYS A 16 3.03 14.77 -25.26
N LEU A 17 3.99 14.44 -26.12
CA LEU A 17 4.85 13.28 -25.98
C LEU A 17 6.28 13.78 -25.79
N TYR A 18 6.86 13.50 -24.64
CA TYR A 18 8.27 13.77 -24.35
C TYR A 18 9.08 12.55 -24.74
N VAL A 19 10.20 12.79 -25.42
CA VAL A 19 11.12 11.76 -25.90
C VAL A 19 12.47 12.01 -25.22
N PHE A 20 12.78 11.23 -24.20
CA PHE A 20 14.01 11.38 -23.43
C PHE A 20 15.07 10.38 -23.92
N HIS A 21 16.15 10.91 -24.49
CA HIS A 21 17.30 10.18 -24.97
C HIS A 21 18.33 10.02 -23.83
N THR A 22 18.50 8.79 -23.37
CA THR A 22 19.34 8.53 -22.17
C THR A 22 20.84 8.75 -22.43
N ASP A 23 21.30 8.56 -23.65
CA ASP A 23 22.73 8.76 -24.02
C ASP A 23 23.12 10.24 -23.96
N GLU A 24 22.29 11.11 -24.52
CA GLU A 24 22.55 12.55 -24.64
C GLU A 24 21.97 13.33 -23.45
N ARG A 25 21.06 12.70 -22.67
CA ARG A 25 20.29 13.34 -21.58
C ARG A 25 19.48 14.55 -22.06
N ILE A 26 18.97 14.46 -23.30
CA ILE A 26 18.13 15.48 -23.92
C ILE A 26 16.68 14.99 -23.96
N THR A 27 15.77 15.92 -23.81
CA THR A 27 14.34 15.67 -23.95
C THR A 27 13.76 16.47 -25.08
N ASP A 28 13.31 15.79 -26.12
CA ASP A 28 12.51 16.37 -27.19
C ASP A 28 11.03 16.36 -26.84
N THR A 29 10.27 17.25 -27.45
CA THR A 29 8.82 17.33 -27.23
C THR A 29 8.10 17.29 -28.58
N ILE A 30 7.21 16.31 -28.71
CA ILE A 30 6.32 16.17 -29.85
C ILE A 30 4.94 16.66 -29.43
N GLN A 31 4.38 17.64 -30.17
CA GLN A 31 3.01 18.07 -30.01
C GLN A 31 2.10 17.09 -30.75
N ILE A 32 1.22 16.41 -30.03
CA ILE A 32 0.24 15.48 -30.60
C ILE A 32 -0.85 16.31 -31.31
N LYS A 33 -1.12 16.02 -32.59
CA LYS A 33 -2.02 16.79 -33.43
C LYS A 33 -3.46 16.26 -33.46
N GLY A 34 -3.67 15.05 -32.96
CA GLY A 34 -5.00 14.45 -32.95
C GLY A 34 -5.01 12.97 -32.57
N GLY A 35 -6.19 12.38 -32.66
CA GLY A 35 -6.46 11.03 -32.23
C GLY A 35 -6.68 10.90 -30.73
N GLU A 36 -7.00 9.73 -30.29
CA GLU A 36 -7.36 9.44 -28.91
C GLU A 36 -6.21 8.71 -28.20
N PHE A 37 -5.75 9.26 -27.09
CA PHE A 37 -4.88 8.61 -26.14
C PHE A 37 -5.76 7.92 -25.10
N VAL A 38 -5.81 6.60 -25.13
CA VAL A 38 -6.79 5.79 -24.38
C VAL A 38 -6.35 5.39 -22.98
N ALA A 39 -5.12 5.68 -22.59
CA ALA A 39 -4.64 5.41 -21.25
C ALA A 39 -5.32 6.33 -20.23
N ASN A 40 -5.91 5.75 -19.19
CA ASN A 40 -6.50 6.47 -18.06
C ASN A 40 -5.78 6.22 -16.73
N TYR A 41 -4.78 5.36 -16.73
CA TYR A 41 -3.88 5.09 -15.59
C TYR A 41 -2.42 5.33 -15.98
N PRO A 42 -1.53 5.56 -15.01
CA PRO A 42 -0.09 5.53 -15.25
C PRO A 42 0.35 4.19 -15.86
N ASN A 43 1.42 4.22 -16.65
CA ASN A 43 2.03 3.03 -17.28
C ASN A 43 1.15 2.25 -18.26
N GLN A 44 0.19 2.90 -18.89
CA GLN A 44 -0.58 2.31 -19.99
C GLN A 44 -0.06 2.72 -21.36
N LEU A 45 1.26 2.87 -21.46
CA LEU A 45 1.99 3.13 -22.70
C LEU A 45 3.13 2.13 -22.82
N ILE A 46 3.19 1.40 -23.91
CA ILE A 46 4.26 0.44 -24.21
C ILE A 46 4.87 0.73 -25.55
N TYR A 47 6.20 0.56 -25.65
CA TYR A 47 6.90 0.55 -26.93
C TYR A 47 7.00 -0.89 -27.44
N LEU A 48 6.68 -1.10 -28.70
CA LEU A 48 6.68 -2.36 -29.40
C LEU A 48 7.93 -2.41 -30.30
N PRO A 49 9.01 -3.11 -29.91
CA PRO A 49 10.30 -2.99 -30.57
C PRO A 49 10.29 -3.48 -32.02
N GLU A 50 9.59 -4.57 -32.32
CA GLU A 50 9.56 -5.17 -33.65
C GLU A 50 8.81 -4.31 -34.66
N GLN A 51 7.84 -3.53 -34.20
CA GLN A 51 7.02 -2.63 -35.02
C GLN A 51 7.51 -1.18 -34.97
N HIS A 52 8.50 -0.87 -34.13
CA HIS A 52 8.97 0.49 -33.86
C HIS A 52 7.83 1.44 -33.54
N GLN A 53 6.90 1.04 -32.68
CA GLN A 53 5.64 1.74 -32.49
C GLN A 53 5.29 1.90 -31.00
N LEU A 54 4.68 3.03 -30.65
CA LEU A 54 4.06 3.24 -29.35
C LEU A 54 2.61 2.78 -29.37
N LEU A 55 2.22 2.05 -28.35
CA LEU A 55 0.85 1.61 -28.08
C LEU A 55 0.37 2.19 -26.76
N SER A 56 -0.69 2.97 -26.79
CA SER A 56 -1.51 3.33 -25.65
C SER A 56 -2.65 2.33 -25.51
N TYR A 57 -2.91 1.85 -24.30
CA TYR A 57 -3.94 0.83 -24.07
C TYR A 57 -4.72 1.09 -22.79
N ASN A 58 -5.93 0.57 -22.76
CA ASN A 58 -6.79 0.49 -21.58
C ASN A 58 -7.43 -0.90 -21.54
N LEU A 59 -6.91 -1.77 -20.71
CA LEU A 59 -7.36 -3.17 -20.65
C LEU A 59 -8.78 -3.31 -20.11
N ASN A 60 -9.19 -2.43 -19.19
CA ASN A 60 -10.54 -2.46 -18.64
C ASN A 60 -11.62 -2.21 -19.69
N GLU A 61 -11.31 -1.38 -20.66
CA GLU A 61 -12.24 -0.99 -21.74
C GLU A 61 -11.91 -1.66 -23.08
N ASN A 62 -10.85 -2.50 -23.10
CA ASN A 62 -10.31 -3.12 -24.32
C ASN A 62 -10.05 -2.10 -25.44
N LEU A 63 -9.46 -0.96 -25.07
CA LEU A 63 -9.13 0.12 -25.99
C LEU A 63 -7.63 0.09 -26.29
N TYR A 64 -7.30 0.32 -27.57
CA TYR A 64 -5.93 0.38 -28.06
C TYR A 64 -5.77 1.52 -29.04
N SER A 65 -4.67 2.27 -28.94
CA SER A 65 -4.34 3.34 -29.86
C SER A 65 -2.84 3.38 -30.13
N PHE A 66 -2.47 3.46 -31.42
CA PHE A 66 -1.10 3.45 -31.88
C PHE A 66 -0.67 4.87 -32.27
N PHE A 67 0.53 5.25 -31.85
CA PHE A 67 1.08 6.55 -32.24
C PHE A 67 1.69 6.48 -33.65
N ASP A 68 1.25 7.36 -34.52
CA ASP A 68 1.82 7.57 -35.83
C ASP A 68 2.76 8.79 -35.80
N PRO A 69 4.10 8.59 -35.90
CA PRO A 69 5.06 9.67 -35.82
C PRO A 69 5.01 10.62 -37.00
N VAL A 70 4.50 10.19 -38.16
CA VAL A 70 4.42 11.02 -39.36
C VAL A 70 3.30 12.05 -39.20
N SER A 71 2.11 11.61 -38.87
CA SER A 71 0.99 12.52 -38.63
C SER A 71 1.00 13.13 -37.22
N GLN A 72 1.87 12.67 -36.34
CA GLN A 72 1.94 13.04 -34.91
C GLN A 72 0.58 12.85 -34.21
N SER A 73 -0.11 11.76 -34.50
CA SER A 73 -1.45 11.50 -33.99
C SER A 73 -1.62 10.05 -33.52
N TRP A 74 -2.55 9.84 -32.61
CA TRP A 74 -2.97 8.51 -32.19
C TRP A 74 -4.00 7.95 -33.18
N LYS A 75 -3.89 6.68 -33.50
CA LYS A 75 -4.78 5.98 -34.44
C LYS A 75 -5.24 4.64 -33.90
N GLY A 76 -6.50 4.34 -34.15
CA GLY A 76 -7.13 3.10 -33.72
C GLY A 76 -7.68 3.21 -32.31
N THR A 77 -8.87 2.80 -32.13
CA THR A 77 -9.54 2.51 -30.87
C THR A 77 -10.49 1.40 -31.13
N GLN A 78 -10.66 0.53 -30.20
CA GLN A 78 -11.61 -0.55 -30.31
C GLN A 78 -12.32 -0.69 -28.99
N ALA A 79 -13.62 -0.46 -28.99
CA ALA A 79 -14.43 -0.60 -27.80
C ALA A 79 -14.96 -2.03 -27.72
N ALA A 80 -14.72 -2.72 -26.64
CA ALA A 80 -15.46 -3.90 -26.24
C ALA A 80 -15.47 -4.01 -24.72
N VAL A 81 -16.57 -4.45 -24.17
CA VAL A 81 -16.83 -4.90 -22.80
C VAL A 81 -16.01 -4.25 -21.69
N GLN A 82 -16.68 -3.52 -20.85
CA GLN A 82 -16.11 -2.92 -19.62
C GLN A 82 -15.93 -4.00 -18.53
N GLU A 83 -14.69 -4.38 -18.25
CA GLU A 83 -14.31 -5.10 -17.03
C GLU A 83 -13.32 -4.23 -16.25
N HIS A 84 -13.65 -3.80 -15.04
CA HIS A 84 -12.83 -2.90 -14.23
C HIS A 84 -11.99 -3.63 -13.18
N ASP A 85 -11.42 -4.79 -13.52
CA ASP A 85 -10.76 -5.70 -12.58
C ASP A 85 -9.22 -5.71 -12.67
N TYR A 86 -8.62 -4.84 -13.51
CA TYR A 86 -7.21 -4.93 -13.86
C TYR A 86 -6.35 -3.79 -13.29
N TRP A 87 -6.80 -3.12 -12.25
CA TRP A 87 -5.99 -2.10 -11.61
C TRP A 87 -4.77 -2.72 -10.91
N ASN A 88 -3.56 -2.15 -11.12
CA ASN A 88 -2.28 -2.68 -10.64
C ASN A 88 -2.01 -4.14 -11.04
N ASN A 89 -2.49 -4.53 -12.21
CA ASN A 89 -2.08 -5.77 -12.86
C ASN A 89 -0.61 -5.69 -13.28
N THR A 90 0.04 -6.83 -13.48
CA THR A 90 1.31 -6.86 -14.22
C THR A 90 1.03 -7.04 -15.71
N LEU A 91 1.85 -6.41 -16.56
CA LEU A 91 1.69 -6.50 -18.01
C LEU A 91 3.02 -6.66 -18.69
N VAL A 92 3.07 -7.57 -19.67
CA VAL A 92 4.22 -7.80 -20.53
C VAL A 92 3.78 -7.93 -21.98
N TYR A 93 4.64 -7.50 -22.90
CA TYR A 93 4.47 -7.73 -24.33
C TYR A 93 5.13 -9.04 -24.72
N ASN A 94 4.43 -9.86 -25.51
CA ASN A 94 4.95 -11.09 -26.08
C ASN A 94 5.29 -10.87 -27.57
N PRO A 95 6.57 -10.74 -27.93
CA PRO A 95 6.97 -10.49 -29.31
C PRO A 95 6.68 -11.67 -30.25
N ALA A 96 6.62 -12.90 -29.73
CA ALA A 96 6.40 -14.07 -30.56
C ALA A 96 5.05 -14.08 -31.31
N ASN A 97 4.05 -13.39 -30.79
CA ASN A 97 2.71 -13.28 -31.39
C ASN A 97 2.07 -11.89 -31.24
N SER A 98 2.86 -10.88 -30.97
CA SER A 98 2.42 -9.48 -30.81
C SER A 98 1.24 -9.29 -29.85
N SER A 99 1.17 -10.10 -28.77
CA SER A 99 0.13 -10.01 -27.76
C SER A 99 0.60 -9.26 -26.51
N LEU A 100 -0.36 -8.64 -25.81
CA LEU A 100 -0.19 -8.17 -24.45
C LEU A 100 -0.71 -9.23 -23.49
N ILE A 101 0.11 -9.58 -22.50
CA ILE A 101 -0.24 -10.57 -21.47
C ILE A 101 -0.25 -9.88 -20.13
N SER A 102 -1.39 -9.91 -19.46
CA SER A 102 -1.62 -9.33 -18.15
C SER A 102 -1.98 -10.42 -17.14
N PHE A 103 -1.50 -10.27 -15.91
CA PHE A 103 -1.87 -11.18 -14.82
C PHE A 103 -2.30 -10.39 -13.58
N GLY A 104 -3.34 -10.91 -12.92
CA GLY A 104 -3.83 -10.40 -11.66
C GLY A 104 -4.51 -9.05 -11.79
N GLY A 105 -4.49 -8.30 -10.71
CA GLY A 105 -5.11 -7.00 -10.62
C GLY A 105 -6.17 -6.91 -9.55
N TYR A 106 -6.73 -5.72 -9.41
CA TYR A 106 -7.73 -5.38 -8.42
C TYR A 106 -8.88 -4.62 -9.07
N GLY A 107 -10.09 -4.92 -8.65
CA GLY A 107 -11.29 -4.20 -9.02
C GLY A 107 -12.49 -4.67 -8.24
N HIS A 108 -13.50 -3.83 -8.09
CA HIS A 108 -14.74 -4.16 -7.38
C HIS A 108 -14.54 -4.86 -6.02
N TYR A 109 -13.56 -4.38 -5.24
CA TYR A 109 -13.18 -4.93 -3.91
C TYR A 109 -12.59 -6.34 -3.93
N HIS A 110 -12.15 -6.83 -5.10
CA HIS A 110 -11.57 -8.15 -5.26
C HIS A 110 -10.19 -8.09 -5.93
N TYR A 111 -9.30 -8.97 -5.48
CA TYR A 111 -8.09 -9.34 -6.21
C TYR A 111 -8.44 -10.48 -7.15
N ASN A 112 -7.78 -10.53 -8.29
CA ASN A 112 -8.01 -11.62 -9.24
C ASN A 112 -6.71 -12.39 -9.53
N ASN A 113 -6.86 -13.60 -10.13
CA ASN A 113 -5.79 -14.45 -10.63
C ASN A 113 -6.00 -14.75 -12.11
N LYS A 114 -6.61 -13.83 -12.82
CA LYS A 114 -6.86 -13.94 -14.25
C LYS A 114 -5.57 -13.70 -15.03
N LEU A 115 -5.30 -14.56 -16.00
CA LEU A 115 -4.37 -14.29 -17.10
C LEU A 115 -5.19 -13.77 -18.28
N LEU A 116 -4.89 -12.57 -18.71
CA LEU A 116 -5.56 -11.91 -19.83
C LEU A 116 -4.58 -11.85 -21.01
N ILE A 117 -5.02 -12.28 -22.17
CA ILE A 117 -4.24 -12.21 -23.41
C ILE A 117 -5.01 -11.35 -24.40
N CYS A 118 -4.38 -10.26 -24.82
CA CYS A 118 -4.95 -9.26 -25.73
C CYS A 118 -4.13 -9.20 -27.01
N TYR A 119 -4.80 -8.98 -28.13
CA TYR A 119 -4.20 -8.88 -29.46
C TYR A 119 -4.50 -7.49 -30.05
N PRO A 120 -3.66 -6.47 -29.75
CA PRO A 120 -3.96 -5.08 -30.13
C PRO A 120 -4.06 -4.83 -31.63
N TYR A 121 -3.41 -5.67 -32.45
CA TYR A 121 -3.43 -5.58 -33.91
C TYR A 121 -4.58 -6.34 -34.57
N GLU A 122 -5.27 -7.17 -33.80
CA GLU A 122 -6.36 -8.00 -34.27
C GLU A 122 -7.68 -7.52 -33.68
N ASN A 123 -8.74 -7.56 -34.46
CA ASN A 123 -10.10 -7.34 -33.95
C ASN A 123 -10.59 -8.61 -33.22
N ALA A 124 -9.79 -9.10 -32.27
CA ALA A 124 -10.06 -10.32 -31.55
C ALA A 124 -10.52 -10.02 -30.11
N PRO A 125 -11.45 -10.81 -29.57
CA PRO A 125 -11.82 -10.68 -28.18
C PRO A 125 -10.64 -11.04 -27.27
N GLN A 126 -10.57 -10.40 -26.12
CA GLN A 126 -9.63 -10.77 -25.06
C GLN A 126 -9.87 -12.22 -24.62
N ARG A 127 -8.77 -12.93 -24.37
CA ARG A 127 -8.82 -14.31 -23.86
C ARG A 127 -8.52 -14.29 -22.37
N HIS A 128 -9.37 -14.92 -21.59
CA HIS A 128 -9.25 -15.00 -20.13
C HIS A 128 -8.96 -16.44 -19.72
N LEU A 129 -8.01 -16.60 -18.78
CA LEU A 129 -7.69 -17.85 -18.14
C LEU A 129 -7.53 -17.64 -16.64
N ASN A 130 -8.22 -18.41 -15.83
CA ASN A 130 -8.06 -18.38 -14.37
C ASN A 130 -6.92 -19.33 -13.97
N LEU A 131 -5.86 -18.77 -13.38
CA LEU A 131 -4.74 -19.53 -12.83
C LEU A 131 -5.05 -19.93 -11.39
N THR A 132 -5.90 -20.94 -11.21
CA THR A 132 -6.46 -21.33 -9.91
C THR A 132 -5.43 -21.77 -8.86
N ASN A 133 -4.24 -22.16 -9.30
CA ASN A 133 -3.12 -22.53 -8.43
C ASN A 133 -2.26 -21.32 -7.99
N ILE A 134 -2.57 -20.11 -8.47
CA ILE A 134 -1.97 -18.86 -8.01
C ILE A 134 -3.02 -18.08 -7.23
N HIS A 135 -2.70 -17.66 -6.01
CA HIS A 135 -3.63 -16.85 -5.22
C HIS A 135 -3.92 -15.51 -5.89
N PRO A 136 -5.18 -15.04 -5.85
CA PRO A 136 -5.55 -13.71 -6.34
C PRO A 136 -4.71 -12.59 -5.74
N ARG A 137 -4.20 -11.69 -6.61
CA ARG A 137 -3.25 -10.64 -6.22
C ARG A 137 -3.14 -9.50 -7.22
N TYR A 138 -2.56 -8.40 -6.78
CA TYR A 138 -2.17 -7.25 -7.59
C TYR A 138 -0.71 -6.87 -7.29
N SER A 139 -0.13 -5.96 -8.06
CA SER A 139 1.27 -5.51 -7.92
C SER A 139 2.29 -6.67 -7.90
N SER A 140 2.08 -7.68 -8.73
CA SER A 140 3.10 -8.70 -9.01
C SER A 140 4.09 -8.17 -10.04
N SER A 141 5.27 -8.77 -10.09
CA SER A 141 6.25 -8.53 -11.15
C SER A 141 6.21 -9.66 -12.18
N SER A 142 6.42 -9.34 -13.45
CA SER A 142 6.45 -10.38 -14.49
C SER A 142 7.46 -10.12 -15.59
N VAL A 143 7.83 -11.20 -16.28
CA VAL A 143 8.66 -11.20 -17.50
C VAL A 143 8.36 -12.45 -18.32
N ILE A 144 8.46 -12.32 -19.64
CA ILE A 144 8.44 -13.48 -20.56
C ILE A 144 9.87 -13.85 -20.90
N VAL A 145 10.17 -15.15 -20.77
CA VAL A 145 11.41 -15.76 -21.25
C VAL A 145 11.01 -16.93 -22.15
N ASP A 146 11.32 -16.85 -23.42
CA ASP A 146 10.85 -17.79 -24.46
C ASP A 146 9.31 -17.87 -24.45
N SER A 147 8.74 -19.05 -24.17
CA SER A 147 7.30 -19.27 -24.07
C SER A 147 6.79 -19.39 -22.62
N THR A 148 7.56 -18.90 -21.66
CA THR A 148 7.22 -18.97 -20.24
C THR A 148 7.06 -17.57 -19.66
N LEU A 149 5.89 -17.31 -19.08
CA LEU A 149 5.65 -16.14 -18.25
C LEU A 149 6.05 -16.45 -16.80
N TYR A 150 7.02 -15.73 -16.29
CA TYR A 150 7.38 -15.77 -14.87
C TYR A 150 6.60 -14.68 -14.11
N ILE A 151 6.04 -15.05 -12.96
CA ILE A 151 5.26 -14.17 -12.09
C ILE A 151 5.85 -14.25 -10.69
N PHE A 152 6.23 -13.10 -10.14
CA PHE A 152 6.83 -13.01 -8.81
C PHE A 152 6.03 -12.08 -7.90
N GLY A 153 5.79 -12.54 -6.67
CA GLY A 153 5.30 -11.71 -5.58
C GLY A 153 3.91 -11.11 -5.79
N GLY A 154 3.72 -9.90 -5.30
CA GLY A 154 2.45 -9.17 -5.30
C GLY A 154 1.72 -9.23 -3.96
N ARG A 155 0.56 -8.58 -3.89
CA ARG A 155 -0.26 -8.48 -2.67
C ARG A 155 -1.67 -8.97 -2.91
N GLY A 156 -2.20 -9.76 -1.99
CA GLY A 156 -3.56 -10.28 -2.10
C GLY A 156 -3.89 -11.26 -0.98
N CYS A 157 -4.94 -12.04 -1.17
CA CYS A 157 -5.35 -13.08 -0.23
C CYS A 157 -5.93 -14.29 -0.99
N PRO A 158 -5.96 -15.49 -0.37
CA PRO A 158 -6.42 -16.71 -1.05
C PRO A 158 -7.87 -16.65 -1.56
N SER A 159 -8.74 -15.91 -0.89
CA SER A 159 -10.15 -15.76 -1.30
C SER A 159 -10.37 -14.69 -2.38
N GLY A 160 -9.38 -13.86 -2.67
CA GLY A 160 -9.51 -12.69 -3.52
C GLY A 160 -10.21 -11.48 -2.88
N ARG A 161 -10.77 -11.61 -1.70
CA ARG A 161 -11.53 -10.53 -1.03
C ARG A 161 -10.61 -9.60 -0.26
N GLN A 162 -10.68 -8.29 -0.54
CA GLN A 162 -9.77 -7.32 0.09
C GLN A 162 -9.93 -7.21 1.61
N GLU A 163 -11.13 -7.50 2.14
CA GLU A 163 -11.41 -7.44 3.58
C GLU A 163 -10.82 -8.60 4.38
N LEU A 164 -10.27 -9.63 3.70
CA LEU A 164 -9.75 -10.83 4.34
C LEU A 164 -8.22 -10.86 4.39
N SER A 165 -7.65 -9.92 5.15
CA SER A 165 -6.22 -9.90 5.53
C SER A 165 -5.24 -10.08 4.37
N PRO A 166 -5.17 -9.15 3.41
CA PRO A 166 -4.24 -9.24 2.31
C PRO A 166 -2.79 -9.15 2.81
N ARG A 167 -1.92 -10.00 2.26
CA ARG A 167 -0.49 -10.05 2.55
C ARG A 167 0.34 -9.93 1.28
N ASN A 168 1.62 -9.58 1.43
CA ASN A 168 2.56 -9.74 0.35
C ASN A 168 2.91 -11.22 0.19
N TYR A 169 3.07 -11.65 -1.07
CA TYR A 169 3.55 -12.97 -1.41
C TYR A 169 5.01 -12.90 -1.83
N TYR A 170 5.76 -13.92 -1.49
CA TYR A 170 7.17 -14.09 -1.88
C TYR A 170 7.32 -15.46 -2.53
N ASP A 171 6.67 -15.62 -3.66
CA ASP A 171 6.59 -16.85 -4.44
C ASP A 171 6.91 -16.56 -5.90
N LEU A 172 7.50 -17.53 -6.60
CA LEU A 172 7.80 -17.47 -8.02
C LEU A 172 7.04 -18.57 -8.75
N TYR A 173 6.33 -18.19 -9.80
CA TYR A 173 5.62 -19.10 -10.69
C TYR A 173 6.19 -19.02 -12.10
N ALA A 174 6.17 -20.16 -12.79
CA ALA A 174 6.39 -20.28 -14.22
C ALA A 174 5.09 -20.73 -14.90
N VAL A 175 4.55 -19.91 -15.78
CA VAL A 175 3.34 -20.19 -16.56
C VAL A 175 3.76 -20.47 -18.00
N ASN A 176 3.58 -21.69 -18.44
CA ASN A 176 3.82 -22.05 -19.85
C ASN A 176 2.68 -21.48 -20.71
N LEU A 177 3.00 -20.56 -21.61
CA LEU A 177 2.02 -19.85 -22.42
C LEU A 177 1.37 -20.73 -23.51
N LEU A 178 2.00 -21.86 -23.88
CA LEU A 178 1.46 -22.81 -24.86
C LEU A 178 0.46 -23.78 -24.22
N THR A 179 0.83 -24.35 -23.06
CA THR A 179 -0.02 -25.31 -22.34
C THR A 179 -0.95 -24.65 -21.34
N GLN A 180 -0.72 -23.38 -21.01
CA GLN A 180 -1.45 -22.58 -20.02
C GLN A 180 -1.38 -23.18 -18.59
N GLN A 181 -0.35 -23.95 -18.30
CA GLN A 181 -0.10 -24.53 -17.00
C GLN A 181 0.82 -23.64 -16.18
N ALA A 182 0.45 -23.37 -14.94
CA ALA A 182 1.25 -22.62 -13.98
C ALA A 182 1.86 -23.56 -12.95
N ASN A 183 3.18 -23.48 -12.78
CA ASN A 183 3.94 -24.26 -11.81
C ASN A 183 4.59 -23.32 -10.80
N LYS A 184 4.40 -23.57 -9.50
CA LYS A 184 5.14 -22.89 -8.45
C LYS A 184 6.57 -23.41 -8.45
N LEU A 185 7.54 -22.53 -8.62
CA LEU A 185 8.96 -22.88 -8.55
C LEU A 185 9.42 -22.92 -7.10
N TRP A 186 9.08 -21.90 -6.33
CA TRP A 186 9.36 -21.82 -4.90
C TRP A 186 8.43 -20.80 -4.21
N GLU A 187 8.39 -20.84 -2.88
CA GLU A 187 7.69 -19.90 -2.02
C GLU A 187 8.46 -19.71 -0.73
N LEU A 188 8.54 -18.46 -0.26
CA LEU A 188 8.94 -18.11 1.10
C LEU A 188 7.68 -17.69 1.85
N THR A 189 7.32 -18.44 2.89
CA THR A 189 6.10 -18.21 3.68
C THR A 189 6.27 -17.11 4.72
N GLU A 190 7.52 -16.84 5.11
CA GLU A 190 7.89 -15.80 6.05
C GLU A 190 8.27 -14.52 5.33
N VAL A 191 8.23 -13.40 6.06
CA VAL A 191 8.71 -12.13 5.54
C VAL A 191 10.22 -12.22 5.36
N PRO A 192 10.77 -11.87 4.18
CA PRO A 192 12.21 -11.90 3.96
C PRO A 192 12.98 -11.02 4.95
N ASP A 193 14.25 -11.37 5.17
CA ASP A 193 15.18 -10.50 5.88
C ASP A 193 15.18 -9.11 5.23
N GLY A 194 15.04 -8.06 6.03
CA GLY A 194 14.90 -6.69 5.54
C GLY A 194 13.46 -6.18 5.47
N GLY A 195 12.44 -7.01 5.75
CA GLY A 195 11.05 -6.61 5.91
C GLY A 195 10.17 -6.81 4.68
N ASN A 196 8.92 -6.35 4.79
CA ASN A 196 7.94 -6.45 3.71
C ASN A 196 8.31 -5.56 2.53
N PHE A 197 8.15 -6.08 1.31
CA PHE A 197 8.29 -5.32 0.08
C PHE A 197 7.30 -5.78 -1.00
N GLN A 198 7.13 -4.93 -2.02
CA GLN A 198 6.46 -5.25 -3.26
C GLN A 198 7.43 -4.98 -4.41
N PRO A 199 7.47 -5.84 -5.45
CA PRO A 199 8.33 -5.64 -6.60
C PRO A 199 7.77 -4.58 -7.54
N SER A 200 8.62 -4.06 -8.44
CA SER A 200 8.19 -3.30 -9.62
C SER A 200 7.25 -4.14 -10.50
N GLU A 201 6.46 -3.48 -11.36
CA GLU A 201 5.49 -4.17 -12.23
C GLU A 201 6.10 -5.22 -13.16
N ASN A 202 7.36 -5.02 -13.51
CA ASN A 202 8.15 -5.93 -14.33
C ASN A 202 9.50 -6.26 -13.72
N MET A 203 10.07 -7.37 -14.15
CA MET A 203 11.41 -7.81 -13.79
C MET A 203 12.23 -8.12 -15.03
N ILE A 204 13.55 -8.13 -14.88
CA ILE A 204 14.50 -8.40 -15.97
C ILE A 204 15.18 -9.74 -15.70
N TYR A 205 15.15 -10.63 -16.70
CA TYR A 205 15.85 -11.92 -16.65
C TYR A 205 17.30 -11.79 -17.08
N ASP A 206 18.20 -12.37 -16.31
CA ASP A 206 19.61 -12.55 -16.66
C ASP A 206 19.86 -14.02 -17.03
N PRO A 207 20.05 -14.34 -18.32
CA PRO A 207 20.22 -15.72 -18.75
C PRO A 207 21.57 -16.34 -18.32
N GLU A 208 22.60 -15.51 -18.13
CA GLU A 208 23.92 -15.98 -17.69
C GLU A 208 23.90 -16.42 -16.23
N LYS A 209 23.27 -15.59 -15.38
CA LYS A 209 23.16 -15.85 -13.94
C LYS A 209 21.93 -16.68 -13.55
N LYS A 210 20.99 -16.90 -14.45
CA LYS A 210 19.71 -17.58 -14.21
C LYS A 210 18.94 -16.96 -13.03
N CYS A 211 18.80 -15.64 -13.05
CA CYS A 211 18.15 -14.89 -12.01
C CYS A 211 17.27 -13.77 -12.59
N PHE A 212 16.46 -13.19 -11.73
CA PHE A 212 15.66 -12.01 -12.08
C PHE A 212 16.09 -10.82 -11.23
N TYR A 213 16.07 -9.65 -11.85
CA TYR A 213 16.21 -8.36 -11.17
C TYR A 213 14.86 -7.65 -11.17
N PHE A 214 14.51 -7.03 -10.05
CA PHE A 214 13.36 -6.15 -9.91
C PHE A 214 13.70 -5.00 -8.97
N PHE A 215 12.95 -3.92 -9.05
CA PHE A 215 13.09 -2.79 -8.15
C PHE A 215 12.01 -2.82 -7.07
N SER A 216 12.33 -2.39 -5.85
CA SER A 216 11.36 -2.21 -4.78
C SER A 216 11.52 -0.82 -4.16
N THR A 217 10.40 -0.11 -3.96
CA THR A 217 10.38 1.21 -3.32
C THR A 217 10.50 1.14 -1.80
N GLN A 218 10.17 -0.01 -1.21
CA GLN A 218 10.35 -0.23 0.23
C GLN A 218 11.84 -0.13 0.57
N GLN A 219 12.13 0.20 1.84
CA GLN A 219 13.51 0.36 2.32
C GLN A 219 14.31 1.48 1.64
N GLY A 220 13.61 2.50 1.11
CA GLY A 220 14.24 3.66 0.47
C GLY A 220 14.59 3.45 -1.00
N GLY A 221 14.03 2.44 -1.64
CA GLY A 221 14.22 2.14 -3.07
C GLY A 221 15.51 1.39 -3.37
N THR A 222 15.40 0.09 -3.65
CA THR A 222 16.55 -0.80 -3.92
C THR A 222 16.31 -1.68 -5.12
N LEU A 223 17.37 -1.96 -5.88
CA LEU A 223 17.38 -3.04 -6.86
C LEU A 223 17.67 -4.35 -6.14
N MET A 224 16.85 -5.36 -6.40
CA MET A 224 16.95 -6.68 -5.82
C MET A 224 17.12 -7.75 -6.89
N LYS A 225 17.77 -8.86 -6.49
CA LYS A 225 17.90 -10.08 -7.30
C LYS A 225 17.19 -11.23 -6.62
N ILE A 226 16.55 -12.09 -7.40
CA ILE A 226 16.04 -13.41 -6.96
C ILE A 226 16.54 -14.50 -7.89
N ASP A 227 16.78 -15.67 -7.32
CA ASP A 227 17.17 -16.85 -8.11
C ASP A 227 15.94 -17.57 -8.69
N THR A 228 16.12 -18.25 -9.82
CA THR A 228 15.02 -19.00 -10.45
C THR A 228 14.64 -20.28 -9.69
N GLN A 229 15.52 -20.84 -8.88
CA GLN A 229 15.33 -22.16 -8.26
C GLN A 229 15.13 -22.11 -6.73
N THR A 230 15.59 -21.05 -6.10
CA THR A 230 15.56 -20.91 -4.62
C THR A 230 15.04 -19.54 -4.20
N PRO A 231 14.36 -19.44 -3.05
CA PRO A 231 13.88 -18.15 -2.53
C PRO A 231 15.03 -17.34 -1.91
N HIS A 232 16.07 -17.08 -2.69
CA HIS A 232 17.22 -16.29 -2.27
C HIS A 232 17.11 -14.86 -2.81
N PHE A 233 17.15 -13.88 -1.89
CA PHE A 233 17.06 -12.46 -2.19
C PHE A 233 18.42 -11.78 -1.94
N GLU A 234 18.88 -10.98 -2.89
CA GLU A 234 20.14 -10.26 -2.78
C GLU A 234 19.96 -8.79 -3.18
N LEU A 235 20.53 -7.88 -2.38
CA LEU A 235 20.52 -6.45 -2.68
C LEU A 235 21.60 -6.14 -3.74
N MET A 236 21.16 -5.51 -4.82
CA MET A 236 22.01 -5.15 -5.97
C MET A 236 22.26 -3.64 -6.06
N SER A 237 21.63 -2.83 -5.21
CA SER A 237 21.93 -1.41 -5.06
C SER A 237 21.78 -0.97 -3.61
N LEU A 238 22.48 0.10 -3.25
CA LEU A 238 22.16 0.84 -2.05
C LEU A 238 20.80 1.54 -2.21
N PRO A 239 20.12 1.88 -1.10
CA PRO A 239 18.91 2.68 -1.17
C PRO A 239 19.14 4.03 -1.86
N ILE A 240 18.28 4.40 -2.81
CA ILE A 240 18.37 5.67 -3.53
C ILE A 240 17.62 6.81 -2.85
N GLY A 241 17.07 6.57 -1.65
CA GLY A 241 16.41 7.59 -0.86
C GLY A 241 15.00 7.94 -1.35
N VAL A 242 14.33 7.03 -2.07
CA VAL A 242 12.94 7.25 -2.50
C VAL A 242 12.06 7.46 -1.29
N LYS A 243 11.40 8.61 -1.25
CA LYS A 243 10.38 8.91 -0.26
C LYS A 243 9.03 8.45 -0.79
N LEU A 244 8.27 7.75 0.04
CA LEU A 244 6.88 7.39 -0.24
C LEU A 244 6.00 8.62 0.01
N GLU A 245 6.04 9.59 -0.90
CA GLU A 245 5.29 10.84 -0.78
C GLU A 245 3.93 10.80 -1.48
N SER A 246 3.72 9.82 -2.36
CA SER A 246 2.49 9.72 -3.14
C SER A 246 1.70 8.44 -2.84
N GLN A 247 0.38 8.59 -2.80
CA GLN A 247 -0.55 7.47 -2.70
C GLN A 247 -0.55 6.60 -3.99
N TYR A 248 -0.13 7.19 -5.11
CA TYR A 248 -0.08 6.54 -6.42
C TYR A 248 1.36 6.52 -6.91
N MET A 249 2.07 5.47 -6.56
CA MET A 249 3.45 5.25 -7.00
C MET A 249 3.53 3.96 -7.81
N TYR A 250 4.13 4.08 -9.00
CA TYR A 250 4.36 2.97 -9.91
C TYR A 250 5.84 2.89 -10.23
N THR A 251 6.36 1.68 -10.32
CA THR A 251 7.76 1.44 -10.62
C THR A 251 7.90 0.41 -11.70
N ASN A 252 8.80 0.72 -12.66
CA ASN A 252 9.16 -0.19 -13.73
C ASN A 252 10.67 -0.30 -13.81
N LEU A 253 11.16 -1.48 -14.24
CA LEU A 253 12.55 -1.74 -14.49
C LEU A 253 12.74 -2.05 -15.98
N TYR A 254 13.65 -1.35 -16.63
CA TYR A 254 13.96 -1.53 -18.05
C TYR A 254 15.44 -1.90 -18.25
N TYR A 255 15.72 -2.68 -19.29
CA TYR A 255 17.07 -3.02 -19.68
C TYR A 255 17.36 -2.55 -21.09
N SER A 256 18.49 -1.87 -21.28
CA SER A 256 19.04 -1.51 -22.58
C SER A 256 20.24 -2.41 -22.91
N PRO A 257 20.10 -3.37 -23.83
CA PRO A 257 21.22 -4.24 -24.25
C PRO A 257 22.36 -3.47 -24.86
N LYS A 258 22.05 -2.44 -25.66
CA LYS A 258 23.04 -1.60 -26.34
C LYS A 258 23.93 -0.84 -25.35
N GLN A 259 23.32 -0.26 -24.31
CA GLN A 259 24.03 0.55 -23.32
C GLN A 259 24.58 -0.30 -22.16
N LYS A 260 24.13 -1.55 -22.02
CA LYS A 260 24.37 -2.42 -20.86
C LYS A 260 23.99 -1.73 -19.55
N LYS A 261 22.76 -1.17 -19.52
CA LYS A 261 22.23 -0.45 -18.37
C LYS A 261 20.83 -0.93 -18.01
N LEU A 262 20.57 -0.93 -16.71
CA LEU A 262 19.23 -1.01 -16.13
C LEU A 262 18.74 0.41 -15.85
N TYR A 263 17.47 0.64 -16.10
CA TYR A 263 16.78 1.88 -15.79
C TYR A 263 15.59 1.60 -14.91
N THR A 264 15.56 2.19 -13.71
CA THR A 264 14.38 2.19 -12.86
C THR A 264 13.60 3.46 -13.07
N VAL A 265 12.34 3.35 -13.39
CA VAL A 265 11.42 4.49 -13.50
C VAL A 265 10.50 4.47 -12.31
N ILE A 266 10.43 5.59 -11.61
CA ILE A 266 9.51 5.83 -10.50
C ILE A 266 8.56 6.93 -10.93
N HIS A 267 7.29 6.58 -11.05
CA HIS A 267 6.23 7.51 -11.37
C HIS A 267 5.40 7.77 -10.12
N GLN A 268 5.36 9.01 -9.69
CA GLN A 268 4.57 9.47 -8.54
C GLN A 268 3.49 10.44 -9.03
N ALA A 269 2.22 10.07 -8.84
CA ALA A 269 1.11 10.89 -9.25
C ALA A 269 0.38 11.47 -8.04
N GLU A 270 0.02 12.73 -8.12
CA GLU A 270 -0.82 13.42 -7.15
C GLU A 270 -2.30 13.37 -7.56
N VAL A 271 -3.18 13.51 -6.59
CA VAL A 271 -4.63 13.67 -6.83
C VAL A 271 -4.93 14.90 -7.69
N SER A 272 -4.07 15.92 -7.63
CA SER A 272 -4.14 17.14 -8.46
C SER A 272 -3.98 16.90 -9.95
N GLY A 273 -3.54 15.68 -10.35
CA GLY A 273 -3.17 15.34 -11.73
C GLY A 273 -1.74 15.74 -12.11
N LYS A 274 -0.95 16.26 -11.18
CA LYS A 274 0.49 16.42 -11.35
C LYS A 274 1.17 15.07 -11.16
N ALA A 275 2.20 14.80 -11.95
CA ALA A 275 3.03 13.62 -11.79
C ALA A 275 4.50 13.98 -11.91
N ASP A 276 5.31 13.35 -11.07
CA ASP A 276 6.76 13.39 -11.14
C ASP A 276 7.28 12.03 -11.63
N ILE A 277 8.25 12.04 -12.53
CA ILE A 277 8.86 10.84 -13.09
C ILE A 277 10.35 10.92 -12.90
N ASP A 278 10.88 10.03 -12.07
CA ASP A 278 12.30 9.90 -11.82
C ASP A 278 12.86 8.69 -12.55
N ILE A 279 14.01 8.86 -13.23
CA ILE A 279 14.70 7.79 -13.95
C ILE A 279 16.09 7.62 -13.35
N TYR A 280 16.34 6.44 -12.78
CA TYR A 280 17.64 6.06 -12.22
C TYR A 280 18.31 5.03 -13.11
N GLU A 281 19.64 5.16 -13.29
CA GLU A 281 20.40 4.22 -14.10
C GLU A 281 21.40 3.42 -13.26
N LEU A 282 21.60 2.16 -13.62
CA LEU A 282 22.61 1.27 -13.05
C LEU A 282 23.26 0.44 -14.16
N ASN A 283 24.55 0.14 -14.03
CA ASN A 283 25.23 -0.73 -15.00
C ASN A 283 24.71 -2.17 -14.92
N PHE A 284 24.66 -2.84 -16.07
CA PHE A 284 24.31 -4.26 -16.16
C PHE A 284 25.53 -5.11 -16.56
N PRO A 285 25.76 -6.30 -15.95
CA PRO A 285 25.02 -6.81 -14.78
C PRO A 285 25.34 -6.03 -13.52
N PRO A 286 24.36 -5.85 -12.61
CA PRO A 286 24.59 -5.17 -11.35
C PRO A 286 25.51 -6.00 -10.45
N ILE A 287 26.19 -5.31 -9.54
CA ILE A 287 27.10 -5.92 -8.55
C ILE A 287 26.41 -5.98 -7.21
N PRO A 288 26.44 -7.13 -6.51
CA PRO A 288 25.84 -7.24 -5.18
C PRO A 288 26.43 -6.26 -4.17
N VAL A 289 25.58 -5.67 -3.34
CA VAL A 289 26.02 -4.76 -2.27
C VAL A 289 26.99 -5.47 -1.32
N SER A 290 26.79 -6.75 -1.07
CA SER A 290 27.66 -7.59 -0.26
C SER A 290 29.10 -7.71 -0.75
N SER A 291 29.34 -7.44 -2.06
CA SER A 291 30.68 -7.49 -2.65
C SER A 291 31.49 -6.21 -2.45
N PHE A 292 30.85 -5.11 -2.05
CA PHE A 292 31.57 -3.91 -1.68
C PHE A 292 32.17 -4.12 -0.28
N LYS A 293 33.50 -4.21 -0.20
CA LYS A 293 34.21 -4.16 1.09
C LYS A 293 33.79 -2.86 1.76
N GLN A 294 33.15 -2.96 2.93
CA GLN A 294 33.10 -1.80 3.81
C GLN A 294 34.56 -1.35 3.99
N PRO A 295 34.88 -0.06 3.77
CA PRO A 295 36.20 0.43 4.15
C PRO A 295 36.38 0.00 5.60
N ASP A 296 37.49 -0.73 5.87
CA ASP A 296 37.86 -1.06 7.24
C ASP A 296 37.76 0.26 8.01
N VAL A 297 36.76 0.37 8.85
CA VAL A 297 36.71 1.44 9.84
C VAL A 297 37.94 1.18 10.67
N VAL A 298 39.03 1.91 10.38
CA VAL A 298 40.19 1.94 11.21
C VAL A 298 39.65 2.23 12.59
N ALA A 299 39.64 1.21 13.43
CA ALA A 299 39.24 1.33 14.80
C ALA A 299 40.28 2.27 15.45
N GLY A 300 40.02 3.55 15.32
CA GLY A 300 40.63 4.54 16.16
C GLY A 300 40.28 4.12 17.56
N ASN A 301 41.29 3.84 18.36
CA ASN A 301 41.22 3.45 19.75
C ASN A 301 40.14 4.27 20.50
N ALA A 302 38.90 3.85 20.38
CA ALA A 302 37.84 4.28 21.26
C ALA A 302 38.04 3.47 22.55
N SER A 303 38.55 4.16 23.54
CA SER A 303 38.58 3.81 24.96
C SER A 303 37.49 2.79 25.28
N GLN A 304 37.89 1.63 25.79
CA GLN A 304 37.03 0.64 26.44
C GLN A 304 36.25 1.36 27.55
N ASN A 305 35.05 1.81 27.26
CA ASN A 305 34.17 2.39 28.24
C ASN A 305 33.11 1.36 28.62
N ASN A 306 33.32 0.78 29.80
CA ASN A 306 32.41 0.14 30.73
C ASN A 306 30.95 -0.10 30.29
N GLN A 307 30.73 -0.95 29.29
CA GLN A 307 29.39 -1.44 28.99
C GLN A 307 28.90 -2.51 29.99
N SER A 308 29.78 -3.11 30.76
CA SER A 308 29.41 -4.08 31.79
C SER A 308 28.77 -3.47 33.05
N SER A 309 28.99 -2.20 33.33
CA SER A 309 28.39 -1.51 34.48
C SER A 309 26.91 -1.17 34.30
N ILE A 310 26.49 -0.86 33.08
CA ILE A 310 25.09 -0.48 32.80
C ILE A 310 24.14 -1.66 33.02
N TRP A 311 24.55 -2.87 32.62
CA TRP A 311 23.75 -4.07 32.81
C TRP A 311 23.57 -4.43 34.29
N LEU A 312 24.58 -4.17 35.13
CA LEU A 312 24.49 -4.36 36.58
C LEU A 312 23.49 -3.42 37.23
N TYR A 313 23.40 -2.14 36.76
CA TYR A 313 22.40 -1.19 37.26
C TYR A 313 20.99 -1.53 36.79
N ILE A 314 20.83 -2.05 35.58
CA ILE A 314 19.53 -2.50 35.06
C ILE A 314 19.04 -3.72 35.87
N ILE A 315 19.89 -4.69 36.14
CA ILE A 315 19.55 -5.89 36.95
C ILE A 315 19.20 -5.46 38.38
N ALA A 316 19.99 -4.57 39.01
CA ALA A 316 19.70 -4.05 40.33
C ALA A 316 18.35 -3.30 40.38
N GLY A 317 18.05 -2.47 39.35
CA GLY A 317 16.78 -1.79 39.23
C GLY A 317 15.57 -2.74 39.13
N ILE A 318 15.70 -3.83 38.35
CA ILE A 318 14.65 -4.86 38.22
C ILE A 318 14.42 -5.57 39.57
N LEU A 319 15.47 -5.88 40.32
CA LEU A 319 15.37 -6.52 41.64
C LEU A 319 14.67 -5.63 42.67
N VAL A 320 14.90 -4.31 42.63
CA VAL A 320 14.21 -3.36 43.51
C VAL A 320 12.73 -3.26 43.18
N ILE A 321 12.39 -3.19 41.87
CA ILE A 321 10.98 -3.11 41.40
C ILE A 321 10.23 -4.40 41.74
N THR A 322 10.86 -5.58 41.57
CA THR A 322 10.21 -6.84 41.92
C THR A 322 10.04 -6.98 43.43
N GLY A 323 11.04 -6.54 44.25
CA GLY A 323 10.94 -6.51 45.69
C GLY A 323 9.80 -5.62 46.20
N MET A 324 9.67 -4.41 45.65
CA MET A 324 8.54 -3.50 45.96
C MET A 324 7.19 -4.09 45.51
N GLY A 325 7.14 -4.74 44.36
CA GLY A 325 5.93 -5.41 43.86
C GLY A 325 5.46 -6.52 44.80
N VAL A 326 6.37 -7.36 45.29
CA VAL A 326 6.05 -8.44 46.25
C VAL A 326 5.62 -7.87 47.61
N PHE A 327 6.28 -6.78 48.07
CA PHE A 327 5.89 -6.13 49.32
C PHE A 327 4.50 -5.51 49.23
N TYR A 328 4.19 -4.82 48.12
CA TYR A 328 2.88 -4.25 47.87
C TYR A 328 1.80 -5.34 47.76
N TYR A 329 2.08 -6.42 47.06
CA TYR A 329 1.16 -7.56 46.95
C TYR A 329 0.86 -8.21 48.30
N ARG A 330 1.87 -8.41 49.15
CA ARG A 330 1.70 -8.94 50.51
C ARG A 330 0.86 -8.00 51.38
N LYS A 331 1.08 -6.66 51.27
CA LYS A 331 0.30 -5.66 52.02
C LYS A 331 -1.16 -5.67 51.56
N LYS A 332 -1.41 -5.72 50.26
CA LYS A 332 -2.78 -5.75 49.68
C LYS A 332 -3.50 -7.06 50.03
N LYS A 333 -2.81 -8.21 50.06
CA LYS A 333 -3.38 -9.51 50.46
C LYS A 333 -3.77 -9.52 51.93
N ALA A 334 -3.00 -8.85 52.80
CA ALA A 334 -3.33 -8.73 54.23
C ALA A 334 -4.58 -7.83 54.43
N GLU A 335 -4.74 -6.81 53.63
CA GLU A 335 -5.91 -5.90 53.65
C GLU A 335 -7.18 -6.58 53.15
N ILE A 336 -7.08 -7.36 52.06
CA ILE A 336 -8.19 -8.19 51.54
C ILE A 336 -8.65 -9.26 52.55
N ASN A 337 -7.74 -9.88 53.28
CA ASN A 337 -8.07 -10.86 54.32
C ASN A 337 -8.77 -10.20 55.52
N ARG A 338 -8.48 -8.92 55.83
CA ARG A 338 -9.24 -8.15 56.86
C ARG A 338 -10.64 -7.79 56.42
N ILE A 339 -10.85 -7.56 55.11
CA ILE A 339 -12.19 -7.25 54.55
C ILE A 339 -13.06 -8.51 54.46
N LYS A 340 -12.49 -9.69 54.17
CA LYS A 340 -13.24 -10.94 54.09
C LYS A 340 -13.83 -11.39 55.43
N THR A 341 -13.22 -11.03 56.56
CA THR A 341 -13.72 -11.36 57.90
C THR A 341 -14.89 -10.45 58.30
N ALA A 342 -15.15 -9.37 57.59
CA ALA A 342 -16.24 -8.41 57.90
C ALA A 342 -17.46 -8.55 57.01
N THR A 343 -17.48 -9.50 56.03
CA THR A 343 -18.56 -9.59 55.02
C THR A 343 -19.38 -10.88 55.09
N GLU A 344 -19.21 -11.72 56.13
CA GLU A 344 -20.01 -12.96 56.29
C GLU A 344 -21.37 -12.78 56.96
N ASP A 345 -21.76 -11.55 57.33
CA ASP A 345 -23.00 -11.30 58.06
C ASP A 345 -24.15 -10.65 57.27
N ASN A 346 -24.12 -10.62 55.94
CA ASN A 346 -25.30 -10.13 55.21
C ASN A 346 -25.49 -10.84 53.87
N LYS A 347 -26.19 -11.98 53.94
CA LYS A 347 -26.73 -12.64 52.75
C LYS A 347 -28.13 -13.13 53.02
N GLN A 348 -29.14 -12.33 52.72
CA GLN A 348 -30.49 -12.83 52.37
C GLN A 348 -31.23 -11.77 51.53
N THR A 349 -31.95 -12.34 50.47
CA THR A 349 -33.04 -11.74 49.70
C THR A 349 -32.63 -10.78 48.58
N GLU A 350 -32.83 -11.04 47.31
CA GLU A 350 -34.05 -11.26 46.52
C GLU A 350 -33.77 -11.72 45.10
N THR A 351 -34.51 -12.71 44.67
CA THR A 351 -34.68 -13.15 43.28
C THR A 351 -35.77 -12.33 42.59
N ASN A 352 -35.52 -11.83 41.40
CA ASN A 352 -36.60 -11.57 40.43
C ASN A 352 -36.12 -11.76 38.98
N SER A 353 -36.91 -12.57 38.34
CA SER A 353 -36.85 -13.03 36.96
C SER A 353 -37.30 -11.96 35.94
N PHE A 354 -36.62 -11.86 34.81
CA PHE A 354 -37.21 -11.31 33.57
C PHE A 354 -36.81 -12.15 32.37
N GLN A 355 -37.83 -12.63 31.66
CA GLN A 355 -37.76 -13.31 30.37
C GLN A 355 -37.60 -12.30 29.22
N PRO A 356 -36.98 -12.65 28.09
CA PRO A 356 -36.95 -11.81 26.92
C PRO A 356 -38.11 -12.13 25.96
N GLU A 357 -38.78 -11.10 25.52
CA GLU A 357 -39.72 -11.12 24.40
C GLU A 357 -38.99 -11.03 23.07
N ALA A 358 -39.42 -11.90 22.16
CA ALA A 358 -39.01 -11.91 20.76
C ALA A 358 -39.87 -10.90 19.95
N ALA A 359 -39.25 -10.05 19.17
CA ALA A 359 -39.95 -9.32 18.13
C ALA A 359 -39.29 -9.58 16.77
N ASN A 360 -40.01 -10.30 15.93
CA ASN A 360 -39.82 -10.35 14.47
C ASN A 360 -40.24 -9.00 13.89
N ASP A 361 -39.42 -8.45 13.03
CA ASP A 361 -39.92 -7.58 11.96
C ASP A 361 -39.14 -7.74 10.67
N SER A 362 -39.86 -8.23 9.70
CA SER A 362 -39.56 -8.30 8.30
C SER A 362 -39.78 -6.91 7.67
N LEU A 363 -38.80 -6.33 6.99
CA LEU A 363 -39.03 -5.23 6.04
C LEU A 363 -38.31 -5.46 4.73
N THR A 364 -39.16 -5.62 3.74
CA THR A 364 -38.88 -5.72 2.31
C THR A 364 -38.41 -4.39 1.71
N ASN A 365 -37.55 -4.55 0.73
CA ASN A 365 -37.09 -3.64 -0.34
C ASN A 365 -37.97 -2.43 -0.67
N ASP A 366 -37.30 -1.26 -0.75
CA ASP A 366 -37.60 -0.25 -1.77
C ASP A 366 -36.31 0.48 -2.17
N ILE A 367 -35.90 0.22 -3.39
CA ILE A 367 -34.82 0.96 -4.08
C ILE A 367 -35.50 2.09 -4.85
N SER A 368 -35.35 3.31 -4.38
CA SER A 368 -35.65 4.50 -5.18
C SER A 368 -34.35 5.22 -5.54
N GLU A 369 -34.18 5.37 -6.86
CA GLU A 369 -33.10 6.16 -7.48
C GLU A 369 -33.04 7.57 -6.91
N ILE A 370 -31.88 7.97 -6.38
CA ILE A 370 -31.59 9.35 -6.03
C ILE A 370 -30.71 9.93 -7.12
N LYS A 371 -31.30 10.75 -7.98
CA LYS A 371 -30.58 11.72 -8.81
C LYS A 371 -29.94 12.77 -7.91
N ILE A 372 -28.61 12.81 -7.90
CA ILE A 372 -27.85 13.88 -7.24
C ILE A 372 -27.57 14.97 -8.28
N GLU A 373 -28.35 16.02 -8.26
CA GLU A 373 -27.98 17.31 -8.85
C GLU A 373 -27.05 18.04 -7.86
N MET A 374 -25.81 18.28 -8.24
CA MET A 374 -24.90 19.11 -7.46
C MET A 374 -25.13 20.59 -7.79
N PRO A 375 -25.45 21.44 -6.82
CA PRO A 375 -25.40 22.87 -7.02
C PRO A 375 -23.94 23.34 -6.97
N ILE A 376 -23.50 23.99 -8.03
CA ILE A 376 -22.23 24.73 -8.08
C ILE A 376 -22.41 25.99 -7.22
N HIS A 377 -21.98 25.94 -5.98
CA HIS A 377 -21.77 27.13 -5.17
C HIS A 377 -20.32 27.60 -5.35
N THR A 378 -20.16 28.71 -6.05
CA THR A 378 -18.96 29.53 -6.03
C THR A 378 -18.94 30.27 -4.70
N GLU A 379 -18.39 29.65 -3.65
CA GLU A 379 -18.01 30.35 -2.44
C GLU A 379 -16.55 30.77 -2.55
N THR A 380 -16.32 32.06 -2.39
CA THR A 380 -15.00 32.67 -2.20
C THR A 380 -14.40 32.09 -0.92
N THR A 381 -13.46 31.17 -1.05
CA THR A 381 -12.69 30.60 0.05
C THR A 381 -11.83 31.70 0.69
N THR A 382 -12.25 32.21 1.83
CA THR A 382 -11.39 32.91 2.76
C THR A 382 -10.43 31.88 3.35
N PHE A 383 -9.15 31.94 2.97
CA PHE A 383 -8.11 31.14 3.61
C PHE A 383 -7.98 31.56 5.07
N HIS A 384 -8.49 30.75 5.98
CA HIS A 384 -8.18 30.88 7.40
C HIS A 384 -6.74 30.42 7.63
N ASN A 385 -5.91 31.33 8.15
CA ASN A 385 -4.53 31.02 8.52
C ASN A 385 -4.56 30.27 9.87
N TYR A 386 -4.69 28.94 9.84
CA TYR A 386 -4.67 28.11 11.05
C TYR A 386 -3.25 28.01 11.61
N ASP A 387 -3.10 28.21 12.92
CA ASP A 387 -1.83 28.01 13.62
C ASP A 387 -1.69 26.55 14.08
N PHE A 388 -0.96 25.74 13.31
CA PHE A 388 -0.68 24.34 13.62
C PHE A 388 0.49 24.16 14.60
N SER A 389 0.87 25.19 15.37
CA SER A 389 1.97 25.10 16.33
C SER A 389 1.59 24.45 17.65
N LYS A 390 0.31 24.37 18.01
CA LYS A 390 -0.24 23.74 19.22
C LYS A 390 -1.70 23.34 19.03
N GLU A 391 -2.19 22.48 19.94
CA GLU A 391 -3.58 22.04 20.00
C GLU A 391 -4.11 21.53 18.66
N CYS A 392 -3.31 20.75 17.93
CA CYS A 392 -3.73 20.28 16.63
C CYS A 392 -3.53 18.79 16.39
N VAL A 393 -4.45 18.23 15.57
CA VAL A 393 -4.38 16.89 15.00
C VAL A 393 -4.35 17.03 13.49
N CYS A 394 -3.23 16.69 12.87
CA CYS A 394 -3.03 16.77 11.43
C CYS A 394 -3.05 15.39 10.80
N PHE A 395 -3.81 15.24 9.74
CA PHE A 395 -3.88 14.05 8.89
C PHE A 395 -3.27 14.29 7.51
N PHE A 396 -3.30 15.54 7.02
CA PHE A 396 -2.72 15.92 5.74
C PHE A 396 -1.23 16.21 5.88
N GLY A 397 -0.41 15.74 4.93
CA GLY A 397 1.05 15.87 4.98
C GLY A 397 1.75 14.97 6.00
N GLY A 398 1.01 14.00 6.57
CA GLY A 398 1.50 13.04 7.56
C GLY A 398 0.82 13.20 8.92
N PHE A 399 0.54 12.06 9.58
CA PHE A 399 -0.11 12.08 10.89
C PHE A 399 0.79 12.75 11.94
N ARG A 400 0.31 13.85 12.49
CA ARG A 400 0.99 14.63 13.53
C ARG A 400 0.00 15.11 14.59
N VAL A 401 0.43 15.09 15.84
CA VAL A 401 -0.38 15.54 16.98
C VAL A 401 0.48 16.42 17.87
N ILE A 402 0.06 17.68 18.06
CA ILE A 402 0.73 18.67 18.88
C ILE A 402 -0.14 18.98 20.10
N ASP A 403 0.46 18.95 21.28
CA ASP A 403 -0.23 19.21 22.54
C ASP A 403 -0.44 20.73 22.83
N LYS A 404 -1.09 21.02 23.98
CA LYS A 404 -1.35 22.40 24.46
C LYS A 404 -0.10 23.21 24.67
N GLU A 405 1.00 22.56 25.01
CA GLU A 405 2.31 23.17 25.24
C GLU A 405 3.11 23.38 23.95
N GLY A 406 2.63 22.85 22.80
CA GLY A 406 3.33 22.89 21.51
C GLY A 406 4.31 21.76 21.29
N ASN A 407 4.28 20.68 22.10
CA ASN A 407 5.15 19.53 21.93
C ASN A 407 4.54 18.53 20.94
N ASP A 408 5.36 17.93 20.12
CA ASP A 408 4.96 16.83 19.23
C ASP A 408 4.83 15.52 20.02
N ILE A 409 3.60 15.08 20.26
CA ILE A 409 3.28 13.84 20.97
C ILE A 409 2.87 12.71 20.01
N THR A 410 3.14 12.83 18.72
CA THR A 410 2.79 11.84 17.67
C THR A 410 3.31 10.43 18.00
N SER A 411 4.50 10.33 18.61
CA SER A 411 5.11 9.06 19.01
C SER A 411 4.35 8.32 20.12
N SER A 412 3.49 9.00 20.87
CA SER A 412 2.64 8.39 21.92
C SER A 412 1.45 7.63 21.32
N PHE A 413 1.15 7.84 20.03
CA PHE A 413 0.07 7.15 19.33
C PHE A 413 0.57 5.85 18.67
N THR A 414 0.27 4.73 19.31
CA THR A 414 0.53 3.41 18.68
C THR A 414 -0.28 3.24 17.38
N PRO A 415 0.10 2.31 16.48
CA PRO A 415 -0.64 2.09 15.23
C PRO A 415 -2.16 1.92 15.42
N THR A 416 -2.58 1.15 16.43
CA THR A 416 -4.00 0.95 16.74
C THR A 416 -4.68 2.22 17.24
N LEU A 417 -4.00 3.06 18.03
CA LEU A 417 -4.55 4.35 18.48
C LEU A 417 -4.68 5.35 17.33
N LYS A 418 -3.72 5.38 16.41
CA LYS A 418 -3.80 6.17 15.18
C LYS A 418 -5.01 5.74 14.34
N SER A 419 -5.14 4.45 14.06
CA SER A 419 -6.27 3.91 13.29
C SER A 419 -7.61 4.19 13.96
N LEU A 420 -7.69 4.09 15.29
CA LEU A 420 -8.89 4.39 16.05
C LEU A 420 -9.28 5.87 15.93
N LEU A 421 -8.31 6.79 16.08
CA LEU A 421 -8.55 8.23 15.94
C LEU A 421 -8.98 8.58 14.50
N ILE A 422 -8.29 8.05 13.50
CA ILE A 422 -8.64 8.25 12.07
C ILE A 422 -10.08 7.80 11.81
N LEU A 423 -10.47 6.61 12.26
CA LEU A 423 -11.83 6.11 12.06
C LEU A 423 -12.88 7.00 12.73
N LEU A 424 -12.63 7.45 13.96
CA LEU A 424 -13.55 8.36 14.65
C LEU A 424 -13.72 9.67 13.87
N VAL A 425 -12.62 10.28 13.43
CA VAL A 425 -12.67 11.55 12.67
C VAL A 425 -13.36 11.36 11.34
N LEU A 426 -12.98 10.36 10.54
CA LEU A 426 -13.56 10.12 9.22
C LEU A 426 -15.07 9.82 9.27
N TYR A 427 -15.50 9.01 10.23
CA TYR A 427 -16.93 8.66 10.33
C TYR A 427 -17.74 9.82 10.91
N THR A 428 -17.20 10.59 11.85
CA THR A 428 -17.89 11.77 12.39
C THR A 428 -17.98 12.88 11.34
N GLY A 429 -16.96 13.09 10.51
CA GLY A 429 -17.00 14.05 9.42
C GLY A 429 -18.03 13.72 8.33
N ARG A 430 -18.39 12.42 8.17
CA ARG A 430 -19.42 11.98 7.22
C ARG A 430 -20.83 11.97 7.81
N ASP A 431 -20.97 11.59 9.07
CA ASP A 431 -22.24 11.55 9.81
C ASP A 431 -21.94 11.94 11.28
N PRO A 432 -22.58 12.99 11.80
CA PRO A 432 -22.37 13.42 13.19
C PRO A 432 -22.59 12.34 14.26
N LYS A 433 -23.34 11.29 13.93
CA LYS A 433 -23.49 10.09 14.81
C LYS A 433 -22.19 9.31 14.95
N GLY A 434 -21.28 9.40 13.95
CA GLY A 434 -20.02 8.69 13.94
C GLY A 434 -20.13 7.23 13.53
N ILE A 435 -19.28 6.36 14.11
CA ILE A 435 -19.16 4.95 13.77
C ILE A 435 -19.86 4.05 14.79
N ILE A 436 -20.66 3.08 14.31
CA ILE A 436 -21.28 2.08 15.18
C ILE A 436 -20.22 1.16 15.81
N GLY A 437 -20.36 0.86 17.12
CA GLY A 437 -19.36 0.13 17.90
C GLY A 437 -19.03 -1.27 17.36
N HIS A 438 -19.97 -1.97 16.72
CA HIS A 438 -19.73 -3.26 16.07
C HIS A 438 -18.82 -3.10 14.83
N LYS A 439 -19.04 -2.08 14.00
CA LYS A 439 -18.22 -1.80 12.83
C LYS A 439 -16.79 -1.45 13.23
N LEU A 440 -16.63 -0.69 14.32
CA LEU A 440 -15.33 -0.34 14.86
C LEU A 440 -14.54 -1.59 15.31
N ILE A 441 -15.24 -2.56 15.97
CA ILE A 441 -14.66 -3.83 16.36
C ILE A 441 -14.23 -4.64 15.14
N GLN A 442 -15.07 -4.73 14.13
CA GLN A 442 -14.76 -5.43 12.89
C GLN A 442 -13.54 -4.86 12.16
N LEU A 443 -13.34 -3.55 12.21
CA LEU A 443 -12.23 -2.89 11.52
C LEU A 443 -10.89 -3.01 12.26
N LEU A 444 -10.90 -3.00 13.61
CA LEU A 444 -9.67 -2.91 14.39
C LEU A 444 -9.30 -4.19 15.14
N TRP A 445 -10.26 -5.08 15.42
CA TRP A 445 -10.06 -6.29 16.24
C TRP A 445 -10.78 -7.51 15.65
N TYR A 446 -10.78 -7.62 14.33
CA TYR A 446 -11.43 -8.72 13.58
C TYR A 446 -10.86 -10.11 13.93
N ASP A 447 -9.62 -10.16 14.44
CA ASP A 447 -8.91 -11.38 14.84
C ASP A 447 -9.19 -11.83 16.27
N LYS A 448 -10.01 -11.09 17.02
CA LYS A 448 -10.36 -11.36 18.41
C LYS A 448 -11.76 -11.93 18.56
N THR A 449 -11.98 -12.67 19.65
CA THR A 449 -13.34 -13.04 20.07
C THR A 449 -14.13 -11.78 20.45
N ASP A 450 -15.46 -11.81 20.30
CA ASP A 450 -16.35 -10.68 20.58
C ASP A 450 -16.13 -10.03 21.94
N GLU A 451 -15.91 -10.83 22.96
CA GLU A 451 -15.65 -10.34 24.33
C GLU A 451 -14.28 -9.65 24.43
N SER A 452 -13.24 -10.29 23.88
CA SER A 452 -11.89 -9.72 23.85
C SER A 452 -11.85 -8.43 23.02
N ALA A 453 -12.55 -8.39 21.88
CA ALA A 453 -12.63 -7.22 21.00
C ALA A 453 -13.34 -6.04 21.68
N LYS A 454 -14.44 -6.29 22.42
CA LYS A 454 -15.13 -5.27 23.23
C LYS A 454 -14.23 -4.72 24.34
N ASN A 455 -13.50 -5.59 25.02
CA ASN A 455 -12.55 -5.17 26.05
C ASN A 455 -11.41 -4.35 25.47
N ASN A 456 -10.82 -4.76 24.34
CA ASN A 456 -9.81 -4.01 23.65
C ASN A 456 -10.33 -2.63 23.23
N ARG A 457 -11.50 -2.54 22.59
CA ARG A 457 -12.11 -1.25 22.25
C ARG A 457 -12.20 -0.33 23.46
N ASN A 458 -12.69 -0.81 24.59
CA ASN A 458 -12.86 0.02 25.79
C ASN A 458 -11.49 0.50 26.34
N VAL A 459 -10.47 -0.37 26.34
CA VAL A 459 -9.12 -0.02 26.78
C VAL A 459 -8.49 1.03 25.85
N TYR A 460 -8.60 0.83 24.52
CA TYR A 460 -8.03 1.76 23.55
C TYR A 460 -8.77 3.09 23.52
N MET A 461 -10.10 3.10 23.71
CA MET A 461 -10.89 4.33 23.87
C MET A 461 -10.45 5.13 25.11
N SER A 462 -10.21 4.45 26.24
CA SER A 462 -9.70 5.12 27.46
C SER A 462 -8.31 5.71 27.25
N LYS A 463 -7.40 4.96 26.61
CA LYS A 463 -6.06 5.44 26.28
C LYS A 463 -6.10 6.63 25.31
N LEU A 464 -6.97 6.56 24.30
CA LEU A 464 -7.12 7.64 23.32
C LEU A 464 -7.62 8.93 24.00
N ARG A 465 -8.64 8.84 24.87
CA ARG A 465 -9.11 10.00 25.65
C ARG A 465 -7.99 10.65 26.46
N GLY A 466 -7.21 9.85 27.19
CA GLY A 466 -6.11 10.38 27.99
C GLY A 466 -4.97 11.01 27.16
N LEU A 467 -4.81 10.66 25.89
CA LEU A 467 -3.89 11.35 24.98
C LEU A 467 -4.51 12.63 24.42
N LEU A 468 -5.78 12.60 24.04
CA LEU A 468 -6.48 13.75 23.48
C LEU A 468 -6.69 14.89 24.50
N GLU A 469 -6.86 14.59 25.79
CA GLU A 469 -6.89 15.59 26.88
C GLU A 469 -5.62 16.45 26.95
N LYS A 470 -4.47 15.92 26.50
CA LYS A 470 -3.22 16.67 26.39
C LYS A 470 -3.19 17.60 25.18
N VAL A 471 -3.91 17.25 24.12
CA VAL A 471 -3.95 18.02 22.88
C VAL A 471 -4.84 19.24 23.01
N GLY A 472 -6.06 19.06 23.46
CA GLY A 472 -7.05 20.12 23.51
C GLY A 472 -8.36 19.65 24.16
N ASP A 473 -9.41 20.41 23.99
CA ASP A 473 -10.76 20.02 24.40
C ASP A 473 -11.42 19.15 23.30
N ILE A 474 -11.01 17.88 23.29
CA ILE A 474 -11.49 16.88 22.31
C ILE A 474 -12.31 15.82 23.05
N LYS A 475 -13.57 15.65 22.66
CA LYS A 475 -14.52 14.74 23.30
C LYS A 475 -14.82 13.55 22.44
N ILE A 476 -14.69 12.34 22.99
CA ILE A 476 -15.18 11.10 22.36
C ILE A 476 -16.51 10.73 23.02
N LEU A 477 -17.58 10.83 22.24
CA LEU A 477 -18.94 10.58 22.66
C LEU A 477 -19.38 9.14 22.28
N ASN A 478 -20.28 8.59 23.11
CA ASN A 478 -20.98 7.34 22.79
C ASN A 478 -22.47 7.57 22.99
N GLN A 479 -23.23 7.51 21.89
CA GLN A 479 -24.68 7.68 21.92
C GLN A 479 -25.34 6.51 21.16
N ASN A 480 -26.18 5.75 21.84
CA ASN A 480 -26.89 4.61 21.26
C ASN A 480 -25.97 3.59 20.52
N GLY A 481 -24.76 3.37 21.04
CA GLY A 481 -23.78 2.45 20.44
C GLY A 481 -22.95 3.04 19.30
N PHE A 482 -23.18 4.29 18.93
CA PHE A 482 -22.36 5.04 17.97
C PHE A 482 -21.27 5.84 18.71
N TRP A 483 -20.10 5.86 18.14
CA TRP A 483 -18.93 6.57 18.64
C TRP A 483 -18.59 7.71 17.72
N SER A 484 -18.56 8.92 18.24
CA SER A 484 -18.18 10.13 17.51
C SER A 484 -17.10 10.91 18.26
N ILE A 485 -16.42 11.82 17.56
CA ILE A 485 -15.40 12.70 18.11
C ILE A 485 -15.79 14.14 17.84
N GLN A 486 -15.62 15.01 18.83
CA GLN A 486 -15.94 16.43 18.74
C GLN A 486 -14.71 17.23 19.14
N PHE A 487 -14.35 18.18 18.31
CA PHE A 487 -13.29 19.16 18.57
C PHE A 487 -13.98 20.46 18.99
N GLU A 488 -13.63 20.98 20.16
CA GLU A 488 -14.16 22.23 20.68
C GLU A 488 -13.31 23.42 20.19
N GLU A 489 -13.78 24.66 20.40
CA GLU A 489 -13.08 25.87 19.98
C GLU A 489 -11.62 25.89 20.47
N GLY A 490 -10.69 26.22 19.56
CA GLY A 490 -9.26 26.30 19.83
C GLY A 490 -8.45 25.05 19.46
N THR A 491 -9.09 23.92 19.28
CA THR A 491 -8.38 22.69 18.84
C THR A 491 -8.62 22.44 17.36
N ILE A 492 -7.56 22.37 16.58
CA ILE A 492 -7.60 22.27 15.12
C ILE A 492 -7.49 20.81 14.67
N CYS A 493 -8.38 20.40 13.76
CA CYS A 493 -8.26 19.15 13.02
C CYS A 493 -8.29 19.47 11.51
N ASP A 494 -7.16 19.35 10.84
CA ASP A 494 -7.01 19.72 9.43
C ASP A 494 -7.99 19.02 8.49
N TYR A 495 -8.41 17.80 8.83
CA TYR A 495 -9.41 17.06 8.05
C TYR A 495 -10.85 17.62 8.20
N LEU A 496 -11.19 18.13 9.38
CA LEU A 496 -12.54 18.67 9.62
C LEU A 496 -12.67 20.13 9.16
N GLU A 497 -11.54 20.82 9.00
CA GLU A 497 -11.46 22.20 8.51
C GLU A 497 -11.35 22.29 6.98
N ALA A 498 -11.10 21.17 6.29
CA ALA A 498 -10.96 21.08 4.83
C ALA A 498 -12.29 20.81 4.14
#